data_627641a9e0f4da9aa0b970de247c1f2a
#
_entry.id   627641a9e0f4da9aa0b970de247c1f2a
#
_cell.length_a   1.000
_cell.length_b   1.000
_cell.length_c   1.000
_cell.angle_alpha   90.00
_cell.angle_beta   90.00
_cell.angle_gamma   90.00
#
_symmetry.space_group_name_H-M   'P 1'
#
loop_
_entity.id
_entity.type
_entity.pdbx_description
1 polymer ?
#
loop_
_entity_poly.entity_id
_entity_poly.type
_entity_poly.pdbx_seq_one_letter_code
_entity_poly.pdbx_strand_id
1 'polypeptide(L)'
;MIWKVENLMERSPFLSSKEIICSADLLARALKFKKPNVVVANAGSELPMKAAFEATVADLITPIFVGDIIKINNEAHKLNWDISSFEAISADGEENSAKIAAELCGFGHGDILMKGDLHSDVFMKATLTKDSGLRTGRRLVHSFLITHPSDKRPILISDAAVNIKPSLVTRKEATRFAVEIFHALGHERPKVAFLSATETPISTMESSLDAVTLSKWATAEIQDADFSGPLALDLILSSESARVKGLSKDRVAGNADAIIVPDIVSGNAIFKSLVYLAGGCAAGIVNGAKVPILLTSRSDPAAARIASIALATILTNR
;
A
#
# COMPACT_ATOMS: atom_id res chain seq x y z
N MET A 1 45.82 27.95 1.69
CA MET A 1 44.89 27.23 0.81
C MET A 1 44.11 26.25 1.68
N ILE A 2 42.95 26.70 2.13
CA ILE A 2 42.10 25.94 3.11
C ILE A 2 41.14 25.12 2.27
N TRP A 3 41.32 23.82 2.23
CA TRP A 3 40.37 22.90 1.63
C TRP A 3 39.13 22.86 2.51
N LYS A 4 38.06 23.50 2.11
CA LYS A 4 36.71 23.21 2.63
C LYS A 4 36.35 21.81 2.15
N VAL A 5 36.42 20.84 3.04
CA VAL A 5 35.74 19.55 2.87
C VAL A 5 34.27 19.85 3.07
N GLU A 6 33.56 20.17 2.00
CA GLU A 6 32.10 20.04 1.98
C GLU A 6 31.81 18.55 2.12
N ASN A 7 31.18 18.17 3.24
CA ASN A 7 30.58 16.87 3.43
C ASN A 7 29.43 16.72 2.41
N LEU A 8 29.77 16.48 1.15
CA LEU A 8 28.89 15.83 0.21
C LEU A 8 28.75 14.39 0.73
N MET A 9 27.68 14.10 1.51
CA MET A 9 27.19 12.74 1.61
C MET A 9 27.05 12.26 0.17
N GLU A 10 27.91 11.33 -0.25
CA GLU A 10 27.88 10.76 -1.60
C GLU A 10 26.55 10.03 -1.77
N ARG A 11 25.58 10.73 -2.33
CA ARG A 11 24.29 10.18 -2.69
C ARG A 11 24.52 9.23 -3.84
N SER A 12 24.10 7.97 -3.74
CA SER A 12 24.21 7.03 -4.84
C SER A 12 23.69 7.65 -6.13
N PRO A 13 24.45 7.59 -7.25
CA PRO A 13 24.03 8.17 -8.52
C PRO A 13 22.77 7.53 -9.10
N PHE A 14 22.38 6.36 -8.60
CA PHE A 14 21.15 5.67 -9.00
C PHE A 14 19.90 6.19 -8.29
N LEU A 15 20.04 6.96 -7.21
CA LEU A 15 18.87 7.51 -6.51
C LEU A 15 18.24 8.65 -7.31
N SER A 16 16.92 8.61 -7.45
CA SER A 16 16.15 9.69 -8.05
C SER A 16 16.38 11.01 -7.30
N SER A 17 16.64 12.07 -8.05
CA SER A 17 16.67 13.43 -7.51
C SER A 17 15.29 14.11 -7.51
N LYS A 18 14.26 13.44 -8.04
CA LYS A 18 12.90 13.99 -8.10
C LYS A 18 12.26 13.95 -6.72
N GLU A 19 11.54 15.01 -6.41
CA GLU A 19 10.66 15.04 -5.23
C GLU A 19 9.53 14.03 -5.42
N ILE A 20 9.24 13.28 -4.34
CA ILE A 20 8.11 12.34 -4.32
C ILE A 20 6.84 13.12 -4.06
N ILE A 21 5.91 13.10 -5.01
CA ILE A 21 4.66 13.85 -4.98
C ILE A 21 3.49 12.89 -5.02
N CYS A 22 2.48 13.11 -4.14
CA CYS A 22 1.23 12.39 -4.21
C CYS A 22 0.47 12.75 -5.49
N SER A 23 -0.12 11.75 -6.14
CA SER A 23 -0.91 11.95 -7.36
C SER A 23 -2.11 12.87 -7.10
N ALA A 24 -2.22 13.94 -7.88
CA ALA A 24 -3.35 14.86 -7.82
C ALA A 24 -4.68 14.17 -8.20
N ASP A 25 -4.65 13.20 -9.12
CA ASP A 25 -5.83 12.41 -9.49
C ASP A 25 -6.31 11.53 -8.34
N LEU A 26 -5.39 10.88 -7.63
CA LEU A 26 -5.70 10.06 -6.46
C LEU A 26 -6.34 10.91 -5.35
N LEU A 27 -5.79 12.09 -5.06
CA LEU A 27 -6.35 13.03 -4.10
C LEU A 27 -7.73 13.55 -4.52
N ALA A 28 -7.86 13.98 -5.77
CA ALA A 28 -9.13 14.48 -6.29
C ALA A 28 -10.24 13.41 -6.29
N ARG A 29 -9.89 12.13 -6.45
CA ARG A 29 -10.83 11.03 -6.31
C ARG A 29 -11.23 10.81 -4.85
N ALA A 30 -10.28 10.78 -3.93
CA ALA A 30 -10.54 10.59 -2.50
C ALA A 30 -11.47 11.69 -1.95
N LEU A 31 -11.25 12.95 -2.33
CA LEU A 31 -12.06 14.11 -1.92
C LEU A 31 -13.53 14.08 -2.41
N LYS A 32 -13.89 13.20 -3.33
CA LYS A 32 -15.28 13.00 -3.77
C LYS A 32 -16.10 12.15 -2.81
N PHE A 33 -15.45 11.45 -1.91
CA PHE A 33 -16.10 10.53 -0.98
C PHE A 33 -16.29 11.16 0.41
N LYS A 34 -17.14 10.52 1.22
CA LYS A 34 -17.29 10.90 2.63
C LYS A 34 -15.95 10.69 3.35
N LYS A 35 -15.55 11.66 4.18
CA LYS A 35 -14.37 11.53 5.02
C LYS A 35 -14.52 10.33 5.97
N PRO A 36 -13.57 9.39 5.95
CA PRO A 36 -13.56 8.28 6.89
C PRO A 36 -13.03 8.70 8.26
N ASN A 37 -13.48 8.00 9.30
CA ASN A 37 -12.87 8.03 10.62
C ASN A 37 -11.59 7.16 10.60
N VAL A 38 -10.42 7.77 10.82
CA VAL A 38 -9.14 7.06 10.85
C VAL A 38 -8.66 6.90 12.27
N VAL A 39 -8.62 5.65 12.74
CA VAL A 39 -8.11 5.33 14.08
C VAL A 39 -6.59 5.20 14.02
N VAL A 40 -5.90 6.09 14.74
CA VAL A 40 -4.43 6.13 14.82
C VAL A 40 -3.97 5.41 16.08
N ALA A 41 -3.41 4.22 15.93
CA ALA A 41 -2.94 3.40 17.05
C ALA A 41 -1.61 3.92 17.59
N ASN A 42 -1.51 4.21 18.89
CA ASN A 42 -0.34 4.79 19.56
C ASN A 42 0.13 6.10 18.89
N ALA A 43 -0.76 7.10 18.90
CA ALA A 43 -0.62 8.34 18.14
C ALA A 43 0.42 9.33 18.68
N GLY A 44 0.80 9.26 19.95
CA GLY A 44 1.59 10.29 20.68
C GLY A 44 3.05 10.46 20.27
N SER A 45 3.37 10.46 18.97
CA SER A 45 4.69 10.80 18.45
C SER A 45 4.61 11.63 17.17
N GLU A 46 5.72 12.24 16.77
CA GLU A 46 5.79 13.23 15.69
C GLU A 46 5.22 12.72 14.36
N LEU A 47 5.66 11.57 13.88
CA LEU A 47 5.31 11.10 12.53
C LEU A 47 3.83 10.76 12.35
N PRO A 48 3.17 9.97 13.24
CA PRO A 48 1.75 9.69 13.09
C PRO A 48 0.89 10.94 13.33
N MET A 49 1.25 11.81 14.25
CA MET A 49 0.53 13.06 14.48
C MET A 49 0.63 14.00 13.28
N LYS A 50 1.82 14.14 12.69
CA LYS A 50 2.02 14.92 11.47
C LYS A 50 1.24 14.35 10.29
N ALA A 51 1.23 13.03 10.10
CA ALA A 51 0.45 12.38 9.05
C ALA A 51 -1.06 12.61 9.21
N ALA A 52 -1.57 12.50 10.43
CA ALA A 52 -2.97 12.78 10.73
C ALA A 52 -3.32 14.27 10.52
N PHE A 53 -2.44 15.17 10.94
CA PHE A 53 -2.58 16.61 10.73
C PHE A 53 -2.65 16.96 9.24
N GLU A 54 -1.65 16.54 8.46
CA GLU A 54 -1.58 16.78 7.01
C GLU A 54 -2.83 16.25 6.27
N ALA A 55 -3.28 15.06 6.64
CA ALA A 55 -4.48 14.46 6.04
C ALA A 55 -5.79 15.17 6.45
N THR A 56 -5.85 15.69 7.69
CA THR A 56 -6.99 16.48 8.19
C THR A 56 -7.05 17.84 7.49
N VAL A 57 -5.91 18.53 7.37
CA VAL A 57 -5.81 19.80 6.63
C VAL A 57 -6.17 19.63 5.15
N ALA A 58 -5.79 18.50 4.56
CA ALA A 58 -6.16 18.12 3.19
C ALA A 58 -7.63 17.70 3.04
N ASP A 59 -8.43 17.76 4.10
CA ASP A 59 -9.86 17.38 4.12
C ASP A 59 -10.14 15.90 3.79
N LEU A 60 -9.16 15.03 4.02
CA LEU A 60 -9.24 13.60 3.66
C LEU A 60 -9.85 12.74 4.76
N ILE A 61 -9.68 13.09 6.05
CA ILE A 61 -10.05 12.23 7.18
C ILE A 61 -10.60 13.00 8.38
N THR A 62 -11.25 12.25 9.27
CA THR A 62 -11.50 12.64 10.66
C THR A 62 -10.67 11.69 11.55
N PRO A 63 -9.64 12.16 12.26
CA PRO A 63 -8.80 11.29 13.10
C PRO A 63 -9.48 10.93 14.41
N ILE A 64 -9.22 9.71 14.90
CA ILE A 64 -9.48 9.23 16.25
C ILE A 64 -8.13 8.81 16.82
N PHE A 65 -7.69 9.41 17.89
CA PHE A 65 -6.38 9.13 18.48
C PHE A 65 -6.48 8.10 19.59
N VAL A 66 -5.61 7.09 19.58
CA VAL A 66 -5.48 6.10 20.65
C VAL A 66 -4.05 6.11 21.16
N GLY A 67 -3.85 6.32 22.47
CA GLY A 67 -2.53 6.34 23.09
C GLY A 67 -2.44 7.23 24.34
N ASP A 68 -1.23 7.64 24.67
CA ASP A 68 -0.96 8.55 25.78
C ASP A 68 -1.47 9.96 25.46
N ILE A 69 -2.53 10.39 26.13
CA ILE A 69 -3.19 11.69 25.90
C ILE A 69 -2.24 12.86 26.08
N ILE A 70 -1.32 12.77 27.04
CA ILE A 70 -0.35 13.87 27.31
C ILE A 70 0.59 13.99 26.10
N LYS A 71 1.09 12.88 25.59
CA LYS A 71 1.95 12.88 24.41
C LYS A 71 1.21 13.36 23.16
N ILE A 72 -0.03 12.89 22.94
CA ILE A 72 -0.88 13.32 21.83
C ILE A 72 -1.06 14.84 21.86
N ASN A 73 -1.44 15.42 23.00
CA ASN A 73 -1.61 16.86 23.14
C ASN A 73 -0.29 17.63 22.93
N ASN A 74 0.83 17.12 23.43
CA ASN A 74 2.13 17.74 23.24
C ASN A 74 2.54 17.78 21.76
N GLU A 75 2.32 16.71 21.01
CA GLU A 75 2.60 16.68 19.57
C GLU A 75 1.64 17.59 18.78
N ALA A 76 0.36 17.63 19.13
CA ALA A 76 -0.60 18.56 18.55
C ALA A 76 -0.19 20.03 18.79
N HIS A 77 0.26 20.35 19.99
CA HIS A 77 0.79 21.69 20.33
C HIS A 77 1.99 22.09 19.46
N LYS A 78 2.94 21.17 19.21
CA LYS A 78 4.08 21.42 18.32
C LYS A 78 3.66 21.74 16.89
N LEU A 79 2.53 21.18 16.45
CA LEU A 79 1.95 21.39 15.12
C LEU A 79 1.03 22.63 15.07
N ASN A 80 0.85 23.36 16.18
CA ASN A 80 -0.17 24.40 16.34
C ASN A 80 -1.58 23.92 15.94
N TRP A 81 -1.91 22.69 16.28
CA TRP A 81 -3.15 22.01 15.90
C TRP A 81 -4.07 21.88 17.10
N ASP A 82 -5.24 22.52 17.05
CA ASP A 82 -6.31 22.30 18.01
C ASP A 82 -7.02 20.97 17.68
N ILE A 83 -6.87 20.01 18.57
CA ILE A 83 -7.49 18.68 18.45
C ILE A 83 -8.69 18.47 19.37
N SER A 84 -9.19 19.53 20.03
CA SER A 84 -10.30 19.45 21.00
C SER A 84 -11.62 18.93 20.40
N SER A 85 -11.78 19.05 19.08
CA SER A 85 -12.94 18.54 18.33
C SER A 85 -12.82 17.07 17.91
N PHE A 86 -11.67 16.43 18.11
CA PHE A 86 -11.43 15.05 17.75
C PHE A 86 -11.41 14.14 18.96
N GLU A 87 -11.83 12.90 18.76
CA GLU A 87 -11.83 11.88 19.81
C GLU A 87 -10.41 11.43 20.12
N ALA A 88 -10.07 11.40 21.42
CA ALA A 88 -8.78 10.91 21.91
C ALA A 88 -9.03 9.91 23.07
N ILE A 89 -8.58 8.69 22.90
CA ILE A 89 -8.81 7.56 23.81
C ILE A 89 -7.49 7.20 24.49
N SER A 90 -7.51 7.24 25.83
CA SER A 90 -6.33 6.93 26.64
C SER A 90 -6.00 5.45 26.55
N ALA A 91 -4.73 5.14 26.24
CA ALA A 91 -4.18 3.79 26.21
C ALA A 91 -2.70 3.81 26.58
N ASP A 92 -2.30 2.90 27.47
CA ASP A 92 -0.92 2.78 27.91
C ASP A 92 -0.19 1.68 27.14
N GLY A 93 0.93 2.04 26.53
CA GLY A 93 1.81 1.12 25.80
C GLY A 93 1.28 0.69 24.44
N GLU A 94 2.16 0.03 23.69
CA GLU A 94 1.91 -0.36 22.30
C GLU A 94 0.79 -1.40 22.18
N GLU A 95 0.82 -2.43 23.03
CA GLU A 95 -0.13 -3.55 22.96
C GLU A 95 -1.56 -3.10 23.22
N ASN A 96 -1.77 -2.29 24.26
CA ASN A 96 -3.10 -1.81 24.62
C ASN A 96 -3.60 -0.78 23.59
N SER A 97 -2.74 0.13 23.12
CA SER A 97 -3.09 1.06 22.04
C SER A 97 -3.48 0.34 20.74
N ALA A 98 -2.72 -0.69 20.35
CA ALA A 98 -3.03 -1.49 19.17
C ALA A 98 -4.36 -2.26 19.32
N LYS A 99 -4.60 -2.84 20.50
CA LYS A 99 -5.84 -3.58 20.81
C LYS A 99 -7.06 -2.68 20.73
N ILE A 100 -7.07 -1.57 21.45
CA ILE A 100 -8.18 -0.61 21.46
C ILE A 100 -8.45 -0.07 20.06
N ALA A 101 -7.41 0.33 19.32
CA ALA A 101 -7.55 0.84 17.97
C ALA A 101 -8.15 -0.21 17.01
N ALA A 102 -7.72 -1.47 17.13
CA ALA A 102 -8.26 -2.57 16.32
C ALA A 102 -9.74 -2.85 16.66
N GLU A 103 -10.11 -2.86 17.93
CA GLU A 103 -11.49 -3.05 18.41
C GLU A 103 -12.40 -1.92 17.91
N LEU A 104 -11.99 -0.67 18.00
CA LEU A 104 -12.75 0.47 17.47
C LEU A 104 -13.12 0.27 16.01
N CYS A 105 -12.14 -0.11 15.19
CA CYS A 105 -12.39 -0.38 13.78
C CYS A 105 -13.25 -1.63 13.57
N GLY A 106 -13.01 -2.69 14.34
CA GLY A 106 -13.76 -3.93 14.24
C GLY A 106 -15.24 -3.79 14.59
N PHE A 107 -15.57 -2.90 15.53
CA PHE A 107 -16.94 -2.62 15.96
C PHE A 107 -17.60 -1.44 15.23
N GLY A 108 -16.92 -0.86 14.21
CA GLY A 108 -17.52 0.11 13.30
C GLY A 108 -17.44 1.56 13.76
N HIS A 109 -16.59 1.89 14.75
CA HIS A 109 -16.30 3.28 15.14
C HIS A 109 -15.22 3.93 14.26
N GLY A 110 -14.39 3.13 13.61
CA GLY A 110 -13.37 3.59 12.67
C GLY A 110 -13.48 2.88 11.32
N ASP A 111 -13.24 3.63 10.26
CA ASP A 111 -13.34 3.17 8.87
C ASP A 111 -11.97 2.73 8.31
N ILE A 112 -10.88 3.22 8.89
CA ILE A 112 -9.50 2.92 8.53
C ILE A 112 -8.68 2.77 9.81
N LEU A 113 -7.84 1.74 9.87
CA LEU A 113 -6.89 1.54 10.97
C LEU A 113 -5.49 1.96 10.53
N MET A 114 -4.91 2.97 11.18
CA MET A 114 -3.57 3.48 10.87
C MET A 114 -2.58 3.16 11.99
N LYS A 115 -1.45 2.58 11.61
CA LYS A 115 -0.33 2.34 12.53
C LYS A 115 0.34 3.66 12.90
N GLY A 116 0.47 3.93 14.18
CA GLY A 116 1.25 5.02 14.74
C GLY A 116 2.67 4.58 15.15
N ASP A 117 3.12 5.01 16.32
CA ASP A 117 4.47 4.72 16.83
C ASP A 117 4.50 3.45 17.67
N LEU A 118 4.39 2.31 17.01
CA LEU A 118 4.47 0.99 17.61
C LEU A 118 5.11 -0.01 16.66
N HIS A 119 5.53 -1.16 17.18
CA HIS A 119 6.11 -2.22 16.37
C HIS A 119 5.04 -2.85 15.46
N SER A 120 5.44 -3.17 14.22
CA SER A 120 4.49 -3.69 13.21
C SER A 120 3.95 -5.07 13.56
N ASP A 121 4.71 -5.91 14.23
CA ASP A 121 4.28 -7.23 14.70
C ASP A 121 3.22 -7.12 15.81
N VAL A 122 3.40 -6.18 16.77
CA VAL A 122 2.40 -5.87 17.82
C VAL A 122 1.10 -5.38 17.18
N PHE A 123 1.21 -4.44 16.25
CA PHE A 123 0.06 -3.89 15.53
C PHE A 123 -0.69 -4.97 14.72
N MET A 124 0.04 -5.76 13.93
CA MET A 124 -0.58 -6.83 13.13
C MET A 124 -1.15 -7.95 14.00
N LYS A 125 -0.49 -8.30 15.12
CA LYS A 125 -1.02 -9.26 16.08
C LYS A 125 -2.38 -8.82 16.64
N ALA A 126 -2.49 -7.55 17.03
CA ALA A 126 -3.76 -6.99 17.53
C ALA A 126 -4.88 -7.08 16.48
N THR A 127 -4.58 -6.77 15.21
CA THR A 127 -5.57 -6.85 14.12
C THR A 127 -6.05 -8.27 13.82
N LEU A 128 -5.22 -9.28 14.09
CA LEU A 128 -5.51 -10.68 13.80
C LEU A 128 -6.20 -11.44 14.96
N THR A 129 -6.34 -10.83 16.15
CA THR A 129 -7.07 -11.45 17.26
C THR A 129 -8.55 -11.62 16.90
N LYS A 130 -9.21 -12.63 17.48
CA LYS A 130 -10.66 -12.83 17.28
C LYS A 130 -11.46 -11.66 17.85
N ASP A 131 -11.01 -11.14 18.97
CA ASP A 131 -11.70 -10.10 19.74
C ASP A 131 -11.62 -8.72 19.06
N SER A 132 -10.67 -8.51 18.14
CA SER A 132 -10.60 -7.26 17.39
C SER A 132 -11.81 -6.98 16.50
N GLY A 133 -12.57 -8.01 16.10
CA GLY A 133 -13.70 -7.88 15.18
C GLY A 133 -13.30 -7.57 13.73
N LEU A 134 -12.00 -7.55 13.40
CA LEU A 134 -11.48 -7.19 12.07
C LEU A 134 -11.38 -8.36 11.09
N ARG A 135 -11.47 -9.59 11.57
CA ARG A 135 -11.30 -10.79 10.71
C ARG A 135 -12.50 -11.01 9.80
N THR A 136 -12.24 -11.17 8.51
CA THR A 136 -13.26 -11.44 7.48
C THR A 136 -13.23 -12.88 6.95
N GLY A 137 -12.23 -13.66 7.34
CA GLY A 137 -11.94 -14.96 6.72
C GLY A 137 -11.05 -14.87 5.47
N ARG A 138 -10.87 -13.68 4.88
CA ARG A 138 -9.91 -13.45 3.79
C ARG A 138 -8.48 -13.39 4.33
N ARG A 139 -7.50 -13.64 3.46
CA ARG A 139 -6.08 -13.48 3.79
C ARG A 139 -5.70 -12.01 3.80
N LEU A 140 -4.88 -11.59 4.78
CA LEU A 140 -4.28 -10.26 4.76
C LEU A 140 -3.18 -10.21 3.69
N VAL A 141 -3.25 -9.22 2.83
CA VAL A 141 -2.31 -9.00 1.72
C VAL A 141 -1.97 -7.52 1.64
N HIS A 142 -0.69 -7.21 1.50
CA HIS A 142 -0.25 -5.84 1.30
C HIS A 142 -0.18 -5.50 -0.19
N SER A 143 -0.69 -4.32 -0.54
CA SER A 143 -0.62 -3.77 -1.89
C SER A 143 0.04 -2.39 -1.85
N PHE A 144 1.00 -2.15 -2.76
CA PHE A 144 1.55 -0.83 -3.04
C PHE A 144 1.05 -0.35 -4.40
N LEU A 145 0.25 0.70 -4.41
CA LEU A 145 -0.10 1.42 -5.62
C LEU A 145 0.95 2.50 -5.86
N ILE A 146 1.72 2.37 -6.92
CA ILE A 146 2.80 3.31 -7.27
C ILE A 146 2.29 4.26 -8.34
N THR A 147 2.37 5.56 -8.08
CA THR A 147 2.10 6.62 -9.06
C THR A 147 3.39 7.36 -9.41
N HIS A 148 3.48 7.87 -10.63
CA HIS A 148 4.63 8.66 -11.07
C HIS A 148 4.15 9.98 -11.71
N PRO A 149 4.80 11.13 -11.45
CA PRO A 149 4.34 12.43 -11.96
C PRO A 149 4.26 12.53 -13.48
N SER A 150 5.08 11.75 -14.20
CA SER A 150 5.12 11.74 -15.67
C SER A 150 4.22 10.70 -16.33
N ASP A 151 3.55 9.83 -15.56
CA ASP A 151 2.60 8.85 -16.10
C ASP A 151 1.33 8.84 -15.24
N LYS A 152 0.19 8.89 -15.92
CA LYS A 152 -1.11 8.83 -15.25
C LYS A 152 -1.53 7.40 -14.89
N ARG A 153 -0.82 6.40 -15.38
CA ARG A 153 -1.13 4.98 -15.10
C ARG A 153 -0.41 4.54 -13.82
N PRO A 154 -1.14 4.30 -12.74
CA PRO A 154 -0.54 3.69 -11.57
C PRO A 154 -0.19 2.23 -11.84
N ILE A 155 0.81 1.70 -11.12
CA ILE A 155 1.10 0.27 -11.09
C ILE A 155 0.98 -0.25 -9.67
N LEU A 156 0.31 -1.40 -9.50
CA LEU A 156 0.15 -2.03 -8.20
C LEU A 156 1.10 -3.22 -8.07
N ILE A 157 1.73 -3.36 -6.90
CA ILE A 157 2.60 -4.49 -6.55
C ILE A 157 2.05 -5.18 -5.30
N SER A 158 1.88 -6.49 -5.35
CA SER A 158 1.36 -7.29 -4.24
C SER A 158 1.90 -8.73 -4.26
N ASP A 159 2.30 -9.32 -3.13
CA ASP A 159 2.50 -8.78 -1.80
C ASP A 159 3.98 -8.40 -1.61
N ALA A 160 4.25 -7.22 -1.06
CA ALA A 160 5.62 -6.74 -0.92
C ALA A 160 6.02 -6.42 0.54
N ALA A 161 5.16 -6.74 1.54
CA ALA A 161 5.40 -6.33 2.92
C ALA A 161 4.86 -7.25 4.03
N VAL A 162 3.93 -8.17 3.75
CA VAL A 162 3.26 -8.98 4.78
C VAL A 162 3.56 -10.46 4.64
N ASN A 163 3.40 -11.05 3.47
CA ASN A 163 3.54 -12.48 3.27
C ASN A 163 4.92 -12.82 2.70
N ILE A 164 5.79 -13.45 3.48
CA ILE A 164 7.19 -13.77 3.09
C ILE A 164 7.22 -14.68 1.86
N LYS A 165 6.57 -15.84 1.93
CA LYS A 165 6.39 -16.78 0.83
C LYS A 165 4.89 -17.07 0.67
N PRO A 166 4.14 -16.23 -0.06
CA PRO A 166 2.70 -16.37 -0.18
C PRO A 166 2.34 -17.67 -0.92
N SER A 167 1.43 -18.44 -0.33
CA SER A 167 0.87 -19.61 -1.00
C SER A 167 0.02 -19.21 -2.22
N LEU A 168 -0.31 -20.18 -3.08
CA LEU A 168 -1.25 -19.94 -4.19
C LEU A 168 -2.58 -19.33 -3.70
N VAL A 169 -3.09 -19.76 -2.53
CA VAL A 169 -4.32 -19.20 -1.94
C VAL A 169 -4.13 -17.71 -1.61
N THR A 170 -3.00 -17.36 -1.01
CA THR A 170 -2.69 -15.96 -0.68
C THR A 170 -2.51 -15.12 -1.95
N ARG A 171 -1.84 -15.65 -2.98
CA ARG A 171 -1.66 -14.95 -4.27
C ARG A 171 -2.97 -14.80 -5.06
N LYS A 172 -3.90 -15.75 -4.92
CA LYS A 172 -5.28 -15.60 -5.42
C LYS A 172 -6.01 -14.44 -4.76
N GLU A 173 -5.88 -14.31 -3.43
CA GLU A 173 -6.45 -13.15 -2.73
C GLU A 173 -5.77 -11.83 -3.15
N ALA A 174 -4.44 -11.81 -3.29
CA ALA A 174 -3.72 -10.65 -3.83
C ALA A 174 -4.24 -10.24 -5.21
N THR A 175 -4.52 -11.21 -6.07
CA THR A 175 -5.10 -10.97 -7.40
C THR A 175 -6.49 -10.35 -7.31
N ARG A 176 -7.38 -10.88 -6.46
CA ARG A 176 -8.73 -10.32 -6.25
C ARG A 176 -8.65 -8.88 -5.72
N PHE A 177 -7.78 -8.62 -4.73
CA PHE A 177 -7.60 -7.27 -4.20
C PHE A 177 -7.04 -6.31 -5.24
N ALA A 178 -6.11 -6.74 -6.09
CA ALA A 178 -5.61 -5.91 -7.18
C ALA A 178 -6.73 -5.48 -8.14
N VAL A 179 -7.58 -6.42 -8.56
CA VAL A 179 -8.76 -6.14 -9.40
C VAL A 179 -9.71 -5.20 -8.67
N GLU A 180 -10.05 -5.48 -7.42
CA GLU A 180 -10.94 -4.66 -6.59
C GLU A 180 -10.42 -3.22 -6.42
N ILE A 181 -9.11 -3.02 -6.20
CA ILE A 181 -8.50 -1.69 -6.09
C ILE A 181 -8.64 -0.93 -7.40
N PHE A 182 -8.34 -1.56 -8.54
CA PHE A 182 -8.44 -0.88 -9.83
C PHE A 182 -9.89 -0.56 -10.22
N HIS A 183 -10.85 -1.40 -9.87
CA HIS A 183 -12.28 -1.07 -10.04
C HIS A 183 -12.67 0.15 -9.19
N ALA A 184 -12.22 0.23 -7.93
CA ALA A 184 -12.45 1.41 -7.09
C ALA A 184 -11.79 2.69 -7.66
N LEU A 185 -10.68 2.53 -8.40
CA LEU A 185 -10.04 3.61 -9.15
C LEU A 185 -10.71 3.90 -10.49
N GLY A 186 -11.82 3.22 -10.84
CA GLY A 186 -12.59 3.46 -12.05
C GLY A 186 -12.06 2.76 -13.30
N HIS A 187 -11.20 1.76 -13.17
CA HIS A 187 -10.77 0.92 -14.30
C HIS A 187 -11.77 -0.22 -14.50
N GLU A 188 -12.42 -0.27 -15.65
CA GLU A 188 -13.45 -1.28 -15.94
C GLU A 188 -12.86 -2.68 -16.14
N ARG A 189 -11.63 -2.77 -16.66
CA ARG A 189 -10.98 -4.05 -16.98
C ARG A 189 -9.48 -4.00 -16.71
N PRO A 190 -9.06 -4.11 -15.43
CA PRO A 190 -7.66 -4.07 -15.04
C PRO A 190 -6.88 -5.28 -15.58
N LYS A 191 -5.58 -5.05 -15.81
CA LYS A 191 -4.65 -6.02 -16.38
C LYS A 191 -3.67 -6.47 -15.32
N VAL A 192 -3.69 -7.74 -14.97
CA VAL A 192 -2.91 -8.31 -13.87
C VAL A 192 -1.88 -9.30 -14.41
N ALA A 193 -0.61 -9.02 -14.13
CA ALA A 193 0.52 -9.86 -14.50
C ALA A 193 1.00 -10.73 -13.33
N PHE A 194 1.33 -11.98 -13.59
CA PHE A 194 2.00 -12.87 -12.64
C PHE A 194 3.49 -12.92 -12.93
N LEU A 195 4.29 -12.34 -12.02
CA LEU A 195 5.73 -12.19 -12.19
C LEU A 195 6.47 -13.53 -12.10
N SER A 196 7.39 -13.73 -13.04
CA SER A 196 8.44 -14.72 -13.01
C SER A 196 9.71 -14.15 -13.66
N ALA A 197 10.75 -14.95 -13.87
CA ALA A 197 11.95 -14.56 -14.60
C ALA A 197 11.91 -14.99 -16.08
N THR A 198 10.76 -15.49 -16.55
CA THR A 198 10.59 -16.04 -17.90
C THR A 198 9.12 -15.96 -18.32
N GLU A 199 8.87 -15.98 -19.62
CA GLU A 199 7.53 -16.11 -20.23
C GLU A 199 7.14 -17.57 -20.52
N THR A 200 8.08 -18.49 -20.36
CA THR A 200 7.85 -19.94 -20.59
C THR A 200 7.93 -20.69 -19.25
N PRO A 201 6.99 -21.59 -18.93
CA PRO A 201 7.06 -22.38 -17.71
C PRO A 201 8.26 -23.31 -17.72
N ILE A 202 9.04 -23.28 -16.64
CA ILE A 202 10.23 -24.10 -16.43
C ILE A 202 10.03 -24.96 -15.20
N SER A 203 10.22 -26.28 -15.31
CA SER A 203 9.95 -27.26 -14.25
C SER A 203 10.75 -27.02 -12.96
N THR A 204 11.94 -26.42 -13.07
CA THR A 204 12.82 -26.08 -11.92
C THR A 204 12.58 -24.68 -11.36
N MET A 205 11.66 -23.89 -11.94
CA MET A 205 11.33 -22.53 -11.51
C MET A 205 9.87 -22.48 -11.02
N GLU A 206 9.67 -22.68 -9.71
CA GLU A 206 8.36 -22.72 -9.06
C GLU A 206 7.50 -21.48 -9.43
N SER A 207 8.10 -20.28 -9.46
CA SER A 207 7.38 -19.04 -9.80
C SER A 207 6.74 -19.07 -11.19
N SER A 208 7.35 -19.75 -12.17
CA SER A 208 6.80 -19.86 -13.52
C SER A 208 5.61 -20.83 -13.60
N LEU A 209 5.66 -21.93 -12.85
CA LEU A 209 4.57 -22.90 -12.77
C LEU A 209 3.37 -22.36 -12.02
N ASP A 210 3.63 -21.67 -10.92
CA ASP A 210 2.62 -20.98 -10.14
C ASP A 210 1.92 -19.88 -10.93
N ALA A 211 2.68 -19.10 -11.71
CA ALA A 211 2.14 -18.03 -12.56
C ALA A 211 1.19 -18.59 -13.63
N VAL A 212 1.52 -19.74 -14.27
CA VAL A 212 0.58 -20.43 -15.17
C VAL A 212 -0.69 -20.84 -14.44
N THR A 213 -0.55 -21.43 -13.26
CA THR A 213 -1.67 -21.90 -12.45
C THR A 213 -2.59 -20.72 -12.06
N LEU A 214 -2.00 -19.61 -11.61
CA LEU A 214 -2.73 -18.41 -11.22
C LEU A 214 -3.40 -17.74 -12.41
N SER A 215 -2.71 -17.63 -13.55
CA SER A 215 -3.26 -17.02 -14.77
C SER A 215 -4.48 -17.80 -15.27
N LYS A 216 -4.39 -19.14 -15.36
CA LYS A 216 -5.51 -19.99 -15.75
C LYS A 216 -6.69 -19.87 -14.78
N TRP A 217 -6.40 -19.94 -13.47
CA TRP A 217 -7.44 -19.79 -12.45
C TRP A 217 -8.12 -18.42 -12.53
N ALA A 218 -7.34 -17.33 -12.61
CA ALA A 218 -7.88 -15.99 -12.63
C ALA A 218 -8.75 -15.73 -13.85
N THR A 219 -8.31 -16.18 -15.04
CA THR A 219 -9.09 -16.08 -16.28
C THR A 219 -10.41 -16.84 -16.22
N ALA A 220 -10.45 -17.98 -15.49
CA ALA A 220 -11.69 -18.75 -15.33
C ALA A 220 -12.66 -18.15 -14.33
N GLU A 221 -12.15 -17.55 -13.24
CA GLU A 221 -12.95 -17.13 -12.09
C GLU A 221 -13.33 -15.62 -12.09
N ILE A 222 -12.54 -14.77 -12.78
CA ILE A 222 -12.69 -13.31 -12.74
C ILE A 222 -12.90 -12.83 -14.18
N GLN A 223 -14.13 -12.36 -14.48
CA GLN A 223 -14.54 -12.08 -15.87
C GLN A 223 -14.28 -10.62 -16.30
N ASP A 224 -14.08 -9.73 -15.35
CA ASP A 224 -13.97 -8.27 -15.53
C ASP A 224 -12.51 -7.75 -15.46
N ALA A 225 -11.53 -8.64 -15.67
CA ALA A 225 -10.11 -8.31 -15.75
C ALA A 225 -9.38 -9.18 -16.76
N ASP A 226 -8.18 -8.79 -17.20
CA ASP A 226 -7.30 -9.59 -18.04
C ASP A 226 -6.09 -10.07 -17.24
N PHE A 227 -5.66 -11.31 -17.50
CA PHE A 227 -4.59 -11.96 -16.74
C PHE A 227 -3.57 -12.59 -17.67
N SER A 228 -2.28 -12.45 -17.35
CA SER A 228 -1.20 -13.13 -18.06
C SER A 228 -0.04 -13.48 -17.12
N GLY A 229 0.60 -14.58 -17.42
CA GLY A 229 1.79 -15.08 -16.73
C GLY A 229 2.08 -16.55 -17.08
N PRO A 230 3.37 -16.95 -16.93
CA PRO A 230 4.47 -16.17 -16.36
C PRO A 230 4.95 -15.03 -17.25
N LEU A 231 5.36 -13.91 -16.67
CA LEU A 231 5.97 -12.79 -17.39
C LEU A 231 7.20 -12.28 -16.61
N ALA A 232 8.30 -12.02 -17.34
CA ALA A 232 9.44 -11.29 -16.79
C ALA A 232 9.10 -9.79 -16.68
N LEU A 233 9.82 -9.07 -15.83
CA LEU A 233 9.49 -7.69 -15.49
C LEU A 233 9.51 -6.75 -16.70
N ASP A 234 10.44 -6.93 -17.63
CA ASP A 234 10.52 -6.20 -18.90
C ASP A 234 9.27 -6.41 -19.76
N LEU A 235 8.76 -7.65 -19.77
CA LEU A 235 7.53 -8.01 -20.50
C LEU A 235 6.26 -7.48 -19.83
N ILE A 236 6.31 -7.22 -18.54
CA ILE A 236 5.19 -6.62 -17.81
C ILE A 236 5.09 -5.12 -18.09
N LEU A 237 6.24 -4.43 -18.14
CA LEU A 237 6.32 -2.97 -18.17
C LEU A 237 6.48 -2.38 -19.57
N SER A 238 7.10 -3.11 -20.51
CA SER A 238 7.48 -2.59 -21.82
C SER A 238 6.73 -3.27 -22.96
N SER A 239 5.89 -2.52 -23.64
CA SER A 239 5.19 -2.99 -24.86
C SER A 239 6.17 -3.35 -25.99
N GLU A 240 7.31 -2.66 -26.05
CA GLU A 240 8.38 -2.96 -27.03
C GLU A 240 9.02 -4.33 -26.72
N SER A 241 9.38 -4.60 -25.44
CA SER A 241 9.90 -5.91 -25.02
C SER A 241 8.91 -7.03 -25.33
N ALA A 242 7.63 -6.80 -25.02
CA ALA A 242 6.55 -7.75 -25.32
C ALA A 242 6.43 -8.00 -26.85
N ARG A 243 6.54 -6.96 -27.67
CA ARG A 243 6.50 -7.05 -29.13
C ARG A 243 7.68 -7.87 -29.67
N VAL A 244 8.89 -7.58 -29.22
CA VAL A 244 10.11 -8.29 -29.67
C VAL A 244 10.05 -9.78 -29.34
N LYS A 245 9.46 -10.13 -28.20
CA LYS A 245 9.28 -11.54 -27.78
C LYS A 245 7.98 -12.20 -28.28
N GLY A 246 7.28 -11.58 -29.22
CA GLY A 246 6.13 -12.16 -29.89
C GLY A 246 4.83 -12.15 -29.10
N LEU A 247 4.77 -11.38 -28.01
CA LEU A 247 3.59 -11.26 -27.12
C LEU A 247 2.64 -10.13 -27.52
N SER A 248 2.70 -9.59 -28.72
CA SER A 248 1.87 -8.47 -29.19
C SER A 248 0.35 -8.72 -29.11
N LYS A 249 -0.09 -9.99 -29.03
CA LYS A 249 -1.50 -10.37 -28.88
C LYS A 249 -1.94 -10.54 -27.42
N ASP A 250 -0.99 -10.58 -26.50
CA ASP A 250 -1.27 -10.63 -25.07
C ASP A 250 -1.80 -9.28 -24.60
N ARG A 251 -2.93 -9.27 -23.91
CA ARG A 251 -3.59 -8.02 -23.48
C ARG A 251 -2.91 -7.37 -22.28
N VAL A 252 -2.12 -8.13 -21.52
CA VAL A 252 -1.46 -7.71 -20.28
C VAL A 252 0.00 -7.34 -20.54
N ALA A 253 0.70 -8.12 -21.35
CA ALA A 253 2.11 -7.91 -21.64
C ALA A 253 2.38 -6.49 -22.15
N GLY A 254 3.31 -5.77 -21.49
CA GLY A 254 3.67 -4.38 -21.78
C GLY A 254 2.66 -3.32 -21.35
N ASN A 255 1.54 -3.75 -20.71
CA ASN A 255 0.44 -2.86 -20.34
C ASN A 255 -0.20 -3.24 -18.99
N ALA A 256 0.51 -3.96 -18.12
CA ALA A 256 -0.04 -4.41 -16.85
C ALA A 256 -0.32 -3.22 -15.91
N ASP A 257 -1.46 -3.30 -15.21
CA ASP A 257 -1.84 -2.38 -14.14
C ASP A 257 -1.38 -2.93 -12.78
N ALA A 258 -1.34 -4.27 -12.61
CA ALA A 258 -0.90 -4.91 -11.37
C ALA A 258 0.10 -6.04 -11.60
N ILE A 259 1.03 -6.19 -10.65
CA ILE A 259 2.05 -7.24 -10.59
C ILE A 259 1.83 -8.08 -9.34
N ILE A 260 1.48 -9.34 -9.51
CA ILE A 260 1.45 -10.32 -8.42
C ILE A 260 2.79 -11.03 -8.37
N VAL A 261 3.53 -10.80 -7.30
CA VAL A 261 4.90 -11.31 -7.12
C VAL A 261 4.93 -12.72 -6.50
N PRO A 262 5.98 -13.52 -6.74
CA PRO A 262 6.11 -14.86 -6.16
C PRO A 262 6.45 -14.85 -4.67
N ASP A 263 7.16 -13.83 -4.19
CA ASP A 263 7.65 -13.71 -2.83
C ASP A 263 7.87 -12.25 -2.42
N ILE A 264 8.06 -12.04 -1.10
CA ILE A 264 8.24 -10.70 -0.53
C ILE A 264 9.52 -10.02 -1.00
N VAL A 265 10.58 -10.76 -1.31
CA VAL A 265 11.87 -10.18 -1.70
C VAL A 265 11.76 -9.52 -3.05
N SER A 266 11.18 -10.22 -4.04
CA SER A 266 10.93 -9.67 -5.36
C SER A 266 9.96 -8.49 -5.32
N GLY A 267 8.89 -8.59 -4.54
CA GLY A 267 7.93 -7.49 -4.36
C GLY A 267 8.56 -6.25 -3.71
N ASN A 268 9.31 -6.44 -2.62
CA ASN A 268 9.97 -5.36 -1.91
C ASN A 268 11.07 -4.69 -2.76
N ALA A 269 11.85 -5.49 -3.52
CA ALA A 269 12.88 -4.97 -4.43
C ALA A 269 12.28 -4.11 -5.54
N ILE A 270 11.21 -4.58 -6.21
CA ILE A 270 10.54 -3.84 -7.28
C ILE A 270 9.91 -2.55 -6.73
N PHE A 271 9.14 -2.65 -5.64
CA PHE A 271 8.54 -1.49 -4.97
C PHE A 271 9.58 -0.43 -4.65
N LYS A 272 10.67 -0.81 -3.96
CA LYS A 272 11.73 0.13 -3.59
C LYS A 272 12.47 0.69 -4.79
N SER A 273 12.69 -0.10 -5.83
CA SER A 273 13.29 0.39 -7.08
C SER A 273 12.43 1.48 -7.72
N LEU A 274 11.12 1.29 -7.81
CA LEU A 274 10.21 2.29 -8.36
C LEU A 274 10.17 3.57 -7.51
N VAL A 275 10.24 3.45 -6.18
CA VAL A 275 10.25 4.63 -5.28
C VAL A 275 11.60 5.33 -5.31
N TYR A 276 12.70 4.61 -5.03
CA TYR A 276 14.00 5.23 -4.81
C TYR A 276 14.76 5.56 -6.10
N LEU A 277 14.61 4.73 -7.14
CA LEU A 277 15.33 4.92 -8.41
C LEU A 277 14.49 5.70 -9.42
N ALA A 278 13.20 5.43 -9.49
CA ALA A 278 12.32 6.12 -10.45
C ALA A 278 11.64 7.38 -9.87
N GLY A 279 11.58 7.55 -8.53
CA GLY A 279 10.91 8.68 -7.90
C GLY A 279 9.39 8.54 -7.82
N GLY A 280 8.89 7.31 -7.83
CA GLY A 280 7.47 7.01 -7.69
C GLY A 280 6.95 7.27 -6.27
N CYS A 281 5.69 7.66 -6.16
CA CYS A 281 4.98 7.78 -4.88
C CYS A 281 4.18 6.50 -4.62
N ALA A 282 4.43 5.86 -3.48
CA ALA A 282 3.78 4.61 -3.10
C ALA A 282 2.64 4.83 -2.10
N ALA A 283 1.44 4.42 -2.47
CA ALA A 283 0.31 4.29 -1.55
C ALA A 283 0.23 2.83 -1.06
N GLY A 284 0.55 2.60 0.21
CA GLY A 284 0.58 1.26 0.82
C GLY A 284 -0.69 0.96 1.63
N ILE A 285 -1.26 -0.23 1.42
CA ILE A 285 -2.47 -0.68 2.12
C ILE A 285 -2.45 -2.18 2.38
N VAL A 286 -2.91 -2.62 3.55
CA VAL A 286 -3.22 -4.02 3.84
C VAL A 286 -4.71 -4.24 3.68
N ASN A 287 -5.05 -5.17 2.81
CA ASN A 287 -6.41 -5.61 2.51
C ASN A 287 -6.70 -6.95 3.20
N GLY A 288 -7.98 -7.30 3.34
CA GLY A 288 -8.43 -8.58 3.87
C GLY A 288 -9.01 -8.50 5.28
N ALA A 289 -8.82 -7.40 5.99
CA ALA A 289 -9.56 -7.07 7.20
C ALA A 289 -10.88 -6.39 6.88
N LYS A 290 -11.72 -6.19 7.90
CA LYS A 290 -13.02 -5.50 7.79
C LYS A 290 -12.88 -4.06 7.30
N VAL A 291 -11.78 -3.41 7.69
CA VAL A 291 -11.40 -2.07 7.23
C VAL A 291 -9.99 -2.10 6.61
N PRO A 292 -9.65 -1.16 5.73
CA PRO A 292 -8.29 -0.96 5.26
C PRO A 292 -7.31 -0.69 6.41
N ILE A 293 -6.10 -1.26 6.34
CA ILE A 293 -5.06 -1.07 7.35
C ILE A 293 -3.86 -0.37 6.71
N LEU A 294 -3.39 0.70 7.32
CA LEU A 294 -2.23 1.46 6.88
C LEU A 294 -1.00 1.11 7.74
N LEU A 295 -0.01 0.47 7.11
CA LEU A 295 1.29 0.15 7.71
C LEU A 295 2.32 1.20 7.29
N THR A 296 2.20 2.40 7.80
CA THR A 296 3.16 3.47 7.47
C THR A 296 4.54 3.18 8.06
N SER A 297 5.58 3.33 7.23
CA SER A 297 6.97 3.23 7.69
C SER A 297 7.47 4.58 8.19
N ARG A 298 8.41 4.56 9.16
CA ARG A 298 9.12 5.78 9.60
C ARG A 298 9.90 6.45 8.47
N SER A 299 10.31 5.68 7.47
CA SER A 299 11.04 6.18 6.28
C SER A 299 10.16 6.67 5.14
N ASP A 300 8.84 6.51 5.26
CA ASP A 300 7.93 6.93 4.18
C ASP A 300 7.85 8.46 4.13
N PRO A 301 7.98 9.07 2.93
CA PRO A 301 7.78 10.51 2.77
C PRO A 301 6.34 10.91 3.04
N ALA A 302 6.10 12.17 3.40
CA ALA A 302 4.76 12.71 3.66
C ALA A 302 3.79 12.41 2.51
N ALA A 303 4.23 12.60 1.27
CA ALA A 303 3.44 12.31 0.08
C ALA A 303 2.94 10.86 0.01
N ALA A 304 3.76 9.87 0.41
CA ALA A 304 3.36 8.46 0.40
C ALA A 304 2.34 8.16 1.51
N ARG A 305 2.46 8.81 2.68
CA ARG A 305 1.46 8.68 3.75
C ARG A 305 0.11 9.23 3.33
N ILE A 306 0.09 10.41 2.73
CA ILE A 306 -1.13 11.03 2.18
C ILE A 306 -1.72 10.17 1.05
N ALA A 307 -0.88 9.64 0.15
CA ALA A 307 -1.35 8.75 -0.91
C ALA A 307 -1.98 7.45 -0.36
N SER A 308 -1.40 6.88 0.72
CA SER A 308 -1.97 5.70 1.38
C SER A 308 -3.33 5.98 2.01
N ILE A 309 -3.47 7.12 2.67
CA ILE A 309 -4.74 7.59 3.25
C ILE A 309 -5.78 7.83 2.15
N ALA A 310 -5.39 8.51 1.06
CA ALA A 310 -6.30 8.77 -0.07
C ALA A 310 -6.79 7.47 -0.73
N LEU A 311 -5.89 6.50 -0.93
CA LEU A 311 -6.27 5.18 -1.44
C LEU A 311 -7.24 4.47 -0.49
N ALA A 312 -6.95 4.46 0.81
CA ALA A 312 -7.82 3.85 1.81
C ALA A 312 -9.20 4.52 1.84
N THR A 313 -9.27 5.86 1.76
CA THR A 313 -10.54 6.62 1.68
C THR A 313 -11.39 6.19 0.48
N ILE A 314 -10.78 5.98 -0.68
CA ILE A 314 -11.50 5.48 -1.87
C ILE A 314 -12.04 4.07 -1.60
N LEU A 315 -11.27 3.22 -0.94
CA LEU A 315 -11.64 1.82 -0.71
C LEU A 315 -12.71 1.63 0.38
N THR A 316 -12.85 2.54 1.34
CA THR A 316 -13.91 2.48 2.37
C THR A 316 -15.29 2.90 1.87
N ASN A 317 -15.37 3.58 0.73
CA ASN A 317 -16.63 4.13 0.20
C ASN A 317 -17.15 3.35 -1.03
N ARG A 318 -16.90 2.04 -1.05
CA ARG A 318 -17.40 1.12 -2.09
C ARG A 318 -18.86 0.77 -1.90
#